data_1c093e621cbd5bf612058886c5264e3c
#
_entry.id   1c093e621cbd5bf612058886c5264e3c
#
_cell.length_a   1.000
_cell.length_b   1.000
_cell.length_c   1.000
_cell.angle_alpha   90.00
_cell.angle_beta   90.00
_cell.angle_gamma   90.00
#
_symmetry.space_group_name_H-M   'P 1'
#
loop_
_entity.id
_entity.type
_entity.pdbx_description
1 polymer ?
#
loop_
_entity_poly.entity_id
_entity_poly.type
_entity_poly.pdbx_seq_one_letter_code
_entity_poly.pdbx_strand_id
1 'polypeptide(L)'
;PVKALEYGPLSLEAFTPGKIFKANNGVLFFDEINRCSEKLQNALLQVLEEGKITIGSYDIDFDANLIFIGTMNPDDNSTEPLSDVFLDRFDLIRMSYPKTQEEEEAIVTSKGKRFINVPQEITNALVNFVRALREDDKLEKSPSVRASLGLYERAQSNAYLAGRDTVTFPDLGNAVESVIAHRVRLKPSAQFVTSPEDYIKRRYDKLLEE
;
A
#
# COMPACT_ATOMS: atom_id res chain seq x y z
N PRO A 1 13.97 -10.21 29.02
CA PRO A 1 13.56 -10.92 30.27
C PRO A 1 14.76 -11.34 31.13
N VAL A 2 15.82 -11.91 30.56
CA VAL A 2 16.97 -12.38 31.34
C VAL A 2 17.68 -11.23 32.07
N LYS A 3 17.99 -10.15 31.39
CA LYS A 3 18.63 -8.96 31.99
C LYS A 3 17.78 -8.31 33.08
N ALA A 4 16.45 -8.35 32.96
CA ALA A 4 15.55 -7.80 33.99
C ALA A 4 15.57 -8.67 35.28
N LEU A 5 15.85 -9.96 35.16
CA LEU A 5 16.04 -10.85 36.31
C LEU A 5 17.42 -10.65 36.98
N GLU A 6 18.44 -10.33 36.19
CA GLU A 6 19.81 -10.12 36.65
C GLU A 6 20.05 -8.75 37.27
N TYR A 7 19.58 -7.69 36.61
CA TYR A 7 19.87 -6.30 36.99
C TYR A 7 18.66 -5.55 37.57
N GLY A 8 17.51 -6.22 37.63
CA GLY A 8 16.24 -5.62 38.04
C GLY A 8 15.45 -5.04 36.86
N PRO A 9 14.09 -5.02 36.93
CA PRO A 9 13.23 -4.59 35.83
C PRO A 9 13.33 -3.11 35.48
N LEU A 10 13.83 -2.29 36.38
CA LEU A 10 14.00 -0.82 36.21
C LEU A 10 15.45 -0.43 35.93
N SER A 11 16.36 -1.36 35.69
CA SER A 11 17.75 -1.04 35.37
C SER A 11 17.90 -0.70 33.87
N LEU A 12 18.84 0.19 33.55
CA LEU A 12 19.19 0.51 32.16
C LEU A 12 19.70 -0.71 31.38
N GLU A 13 20.35 -1.62 32.06
CA GLU A 13 20.86 -2.88 31.49
C GLU A 13 19.71 -3.79 31.02
N ALA A 14 18.54 -3.68 31.66
CA ALA A 14 17.33 -4.41 31.28
C ALA A 14 16.54 -3.72 30.15
N PHE A 15 16.85 -2.46 29.85
CA PHE A 15 16.16 -1.72 28.81
C PHE A 15 16.41 -2.33 27.43
N THR A 16 15.34 -2.57 26.69
CA THR A 16 15.42 -3.01 25.31
C THR A 16 14.97 -1.87 24.40
N PRO A 17 15.89 -1.25 23.63
CA PRO A 17 15.56 -0.10 22.81
C PRO A 17 14.58 -0.47 21.71
N GLY A 18 13.51 0.31 21.60
CA GLY A 18 12.52 0.22 20.53
C GLY A 18 13.06 0.75 19.19
N LYS A 19 12.18 0.80 18.17
CA LYS A 19 12.56 1.19 16.79
C LYS A 19 13.05 2.63 16.71
N ILE A 20 12.45 3.56 17.46
CA ILE A 20 12.86 4.97 17.52
C ILE A 20 14.32 5.09 17.94
N PHE A 21 14.75 4.41 19.02
CA PHE A 21 16.14 4.43 19.49
C PHE A 21 17.11 3.88 18.44
N LYS A 22 16.68 2.85 17.71
CA LYS A 22 17.48 2.23 16.63
C LYS A 22 17.59 3.11 15.40
N ALA A 23 16.67 4.05 15.23
CA ALA A 23 16.65 4.98 14.12
C ALA A 23 17.49 6.24 14.38
N ASN A 24 18.06 6.40 15.58
CA ASN A 24 18.94 7.55 15.88
C ASN A 24 20.09 7.61 14.87
N ASN A 25 20.33 8.81 14.33
CA ASN A 25 21.25 9.09 13.22
C ASN A 25 20.90 8.37 11.91
N GLY A 26 19.63 8.05 11.70
CA GLY A 26 19.14 7.33 10.53
C GLY A 26 17.74 7.75 10.11
N VAL A 27 16.98 6.81 9.56
CA VAL A 27 15.62 7.02 9.06
C VAL A 27 14.64 6.13 9.82
N LEU A 28 13.57 6.74 10.34
CA LEU A 28 12.41 6.02 10.86
C LEU A 28 11.30 6.05 9.82
N PHE A 29 11.05 4.92 9.17
CA PHE A 29 9.91 4.76 8.28
C PHE A 29 8.70 4.22 9.06
N PHE A 30 7.58 4.94 9.01
CA PHE A 30 6.34 4.59 9.68
C PHE A 30 5.20 4.44 8.66
N ASP A 31 4.80 3.21 8.39
CA ASP A 31 3.71 2.92 7.46
C ASP A 31 2.35 3.10 8.13
N GLU A 32 1.39 3.72 7.43
CA GLU A 32 0.03 3.98 7.89
C GLU A 32 -0.04 4.75 9.22
N ILE A 33 0.67 5.90 9.30
CA ILE A 33 0.76 6.72 10.52
C ILE A 33 -0.61 7.16 11.06
N ASN A 34 -1.61 7.33 10.19
CA ASN A 34 -2.98 7.67 10.56
C ASN A 34 -3.73 6.54 11.31
N ARG A 35 -3.14 5.35 11.42
CA ARG A 35 -3.68 4.25 12.24
C ARG A 35 -3.10 4.20 13.64
N CYS A 36 -2.15 5.05 13.96
CA CYS A 36 -1.61 5.10 15.31
C CYS A 36 -2.52 5.90 16.25
N SER A 37 -2.55 5.48 17.52
CA SER A 37 -3.32 6.17 18.54
C SER A 37 -2.83 7.59 18.77
N GLU A 38 -3.71 8.50 19.19
CA GLU A 38 -3.38 9.88 19.55
C GLU A 38 -2.22 9.93 20.57
N LYS A 39 -2.20 9.00 21.53
CA LYS A 39 -1.10 8.89 22.50
C LYS A 39 0.26 8.68 21.83
N LEU A 40 0.31 7.86 20.77
CA LEU A 40 1.54 7.63 20.04
C LEU A 40 1.90 8.82 19.16
N GLN A 41 0.91 9.48 18.54
CA GLN A 41 1.13 10.73 17.80
C GLN A 41 1.77 11.79 18.71
N ASN A 42 1.23 11.99 19.93
CA ASN A 42 1.77 12.94 20.90
C ASN A 42 3.19 12.58 21.35
N ALA A 43 3.49 11.30 21.54
CA ALA A 43 4.85 10.86 21.85
C ALA A 43 5.83 11.11 20.69
N LEU A 44 5.38 10.94 19.44
CA LEU A 44 6.19 11.25 18.25
C LEU A 44 6.40 12.77 18.11
N LEU A 45 5.42 13.60 18.46
CA LEU A 45 5.58 15.06 18.44
C LEU A 45 6.76 15.50 19.28
N GLN A 46 6.89 14.98 20.52
CA GLN A 46 8.01 15.31 21.40
C GLN A 46 9.35 14.93 20.73
N VAL A 47 9.42 13.75 20.13
CA VAL A 47 10.64 13.29 19.44
C VAL A 47 11.00 14.19 18.26
N LEU A 48 10.00 14.58 17.47
CA LEU A 48 10.20 15.43 16.29
C LEU A 48 10.58 16.88 16.63
N GLU A 49 10.06 17.42 17.75
CA GLU A 49 10.35 18.78 18.17
C GLU A 49 11.67 18.91 18.95
N GLU A 50 11.84 18.03 19.92
CA GLU A 50 12.94 18.14 20.88
C GLU A 50 14.18 17.35 20.46
N GLY A 51 14.04 16.42 19.48
CA GLY A 51 15.12 15.52 19.11
C GLY A 51 15.52 14.57 20.24
N LYS A 52 14.60 14.31 21.16
CA LYS A 52 14.83 13.52 22.38
C LYS A 52 13.70 12.55 22.64
N ILE A 53 14.03 11.49 23.37
CA ILE A 53 13.08 10.50 23.88
C ILE A 53 13.25 10.42 25.37
N THR A 54 12.23 10.78 26.12
CA THR A 54 12.21 10.63 27.57
C THR A 54 11.57 9.30 27.95
N ILE A 55 12.27 8.49 28.72
CA ILE A 55 11.72 7.27 29.30
C ILE A 55 11.34 7.58 30.74
N GLY A 56 10.05 7.84 30.97
CA GLY A 56 9.54 8.31 32.25
C GLY A 56 9.86 7.42 33.46
N SER A 57 10.15 6.13 33.25
CA SER A 57 10.56 5.22 34.32
C SER A 57 12.02 5.41 34.75
N TYR A 58 12.83 6.07 33.95
CA TYR A 58 14.28 6.21 34.20
C TYR A 58 14.72 7.66 34.37
N ASP A 59 13.82 8.62 34.09
CA ASP A 59 14.12 10.10 34.13
C ASP A 59 15.39 10.44 33.31
N ILE A 60 15.54 9.76 32.16
CA ILE A 60 16.68 9.91 31.28
C ILE A 60 16.20 10.27 29.87
N ASP A 61 16.84 11.28 29.30
CA ASP A 61 16.66 11.69 27.92
C ASP A 61 17.70 11.01 27.02
N PHE A 62 17.23 10.47 25.90
CA PHE A 62 18.06 9.91 24.84
C PHE A 62 17.91 10.76 23.59
N ASP A 63 19.02 11.03 22.92
CA ASP A 63 19.00 11.74 21.64
C ASP A 63 18.29 10.90 20.56
N ALA A 64 17.46 11.56 19.76
CA ALA A 64 16.71 10.98 18.65
C ALA A 64 16.85 11.84 17.38
N ASN A 65 18.08 12.00 16.93
CA ASN A 65 18.37 12.68 15.67
C ASN A 65 18.04 11.73 14.51
N LEU A 66 16.89 11.92 13.88
CA LEU A 66 16.42 11.03 12.82
C LEU A 66 15.61 11.78 11.76
N ILE A 67 15.58 11.22 10.55
CA ILE A 67 14.62 11.60 9.52
C ILE A 67 13.39 10.70 9.69
N PHE A 68 12.23 11.33 9.89
CA PHE A 68 10.96 10.60 9.95
C PHE A 68 10.26 10.63 8.60
N ILE A 69 9.87 9.46 8.11
CA ILE A 69 9.08 9.31 6.88
C ILE A 69 7.81 8.52 7.24
N GLY A 70 6.67 9.18 7.15
CA GLY A 70 5.36 8.55 7.37
C GLY A 70 4.60 8.35 6.05
N THR A 71 3.84 7.27 5.96
CA THR A 71 2.83 7.12 4.90
C THR A 71 1.44 7.18 5.50
N MET A 72 0.49 7.68 4.73
CA MET A 72 -0.93 7.60 5.09
C MET A 72 -1.80 7.46 3.85
N ASN A 73 -2.98 6.87 4.02
CA ASN A 73 -4.04 6.93 3.03
C ASN A 73 -5.09 7.93 3.50
N PRO A 74 -5.21 9.12 2.88
CA PRO A 74 -6.17 10.14 3.30
C PRO A 74 -7.63 9.71 3.14
N ASP A 75 -7.91 8.75 2.24
CA ASP A 75 -9.26 8.26 1.96
C ASP A 75 -9.70 7.10 2.88
N ASP A 76 -8.89 6.72 3.86
CA ASP A 76 -9.23 5.65 4.80
C ASP A 76 -10.12 6.17 5.93
N ASN A 77 -11.43 6.03 5.75
CA ASN A 77 -12.44 6.44 6.72
C ASN A 77 -12.44 5.60 8.02
N SER A 78 -11.61 4.57 8.11
CA SER A 78 -11.49 3.71 9.30
C SER A 78 -10.42 4.19 10.28
N THR A 79 -9.81 5.35 10.01
CA THR A 79 -8.72 5.90 10.81
C THR A 79 -9.11 7.22 11.45
N GLU A 80 -8.50 7.54 12.59
CA GLU A 80 -8.61 8.88 13.16
C GLU A 80 -7.78 9.87 12.32
N PRO A 81 -8.31 11.08 12.04
CA PRO A 81 -7.52 12.08 11.33
C PRO A 81 -6.29 12.47 12.17
N LEU A 82 -5.17 12.66 11.49
CA LEU A 82 -4.00 13.23 12.15
C LEU A 82 -4.31 14.67 12.57
N SER A 83 -3.87 15.04 13.77
CA SER A 83 -4.07 16.41 14.25
C SER A 83 -3.32 17.43 13.38
N ASP A 84 -3.90 18.63 13.21
CA ASP A 84 -3.24 19.71 12.47
C ASP A 84 -1.86 20.03 13.03
N VAL A 85 -1.73 19.97 14.37
CA VAL A 85 -0.47 20.17 15.08
C VAL A 85 0.58 19.12 14.68
N PHE A 86 0.15 17.88 14.42
CA PHE A 86 1.05 16.82 13.95
C PHE A 86 1.45 17.05 12.49
N LEU A 87 0.47 17.37 11.64
CA LEU A 87 0.69 17.59 10.20
C LEU A 87 1.59 18.80 9.91
N ASP A 88 1.52 19.85 10.73
CA ASP A 88 2.31 21.09 10.59
C ASP A 88 3.83 20.87 10.68
N ARG A 89 4.25 19.70 11.13
CA ARG A 89 5.68 19.32 11.27
C ARG A 89 6.23 18.56 10.08
N PHE A 90 5.42 18.37 9.03
CA PHE A 90 5.80 17.57 7.89
C PHE A 90 5.68 18.31 6.56
N ASP A 91 6.61 18.03 5.69
CA ASP A 91 6.43 18.28 4.26
C ASP A 91 5.55 17.18 3.67
N LEU A 92 4.44 17.56 3.02
CA LEU A 92 3.49 16.62 2.46
C LEU A 92 3.78 16.35 0.99
N ILE A 93 4.07 15.09 0.68
CA ILE A 93 4.25 14.62 -0.70
C ILE A 93 3.04 13.78 -1.09
N ARG A 94 2.31 14.24 -2.11
CA ARG A 94 1.18 13.48 -2.67
C ARG A 94 1.68 12.55 -3.76
N MET A 95 1.47 11.26 -3.55
CA MET A 95 1.74 10.23 -4.54
C MET A 95 0.51 10.01 -5.41
N SER A 96 0.68 10.11 -6.73
CA SER A 96 -0.36 9.81 -7.72
C SER A 96 -0.14 8.44 -8.37
N TYR A 97 -1.05 8.04 -9.26
CA TYR A 97 -0.83 6.91 -10.16
C TYR A 97 0.33 7.20 -11.14
N PRO A 98 0.95 6.15 -11.72
CA PRO A 98 1.91 6.31 -12.80
C PRO A 98 1.33 7.16 -13.95
N LYS A 99 2.10 8.11 -14.45
CA LYS A 99 1.61 9.06 -15.44
C LYS A 99 1.35 8.41 -16.79
N THR A 100 2.24 7.53 -17.20
CA THR A 100 2.14 6.86 -18.49
C THR A 100 1.89 5.36 -18.34
N GLN A 101 1.47 4.73 -19.42
CA GLN A 101 1.29 3.29 -19.49
C GLN A 101 2.62 2.56 -19.34
N GLU A 102 3.67 3.05 -19.99
CA GLU A 102 5.01 2.48 -19.97
C GLU A 102 5.60 2.47 -18.56
N GLU A 103 5.36 3.54 -17.77
CA GLU A 103 5.76 3.57 -16.35
C GLU A 103 5.07 2.47 -15.55
N GLU A 104 3.77 2.25 -15.77
CA GLU A 104 3.02 1.21 -15.07
C GLU A 104 3.43 -0.19 -15.51
N GLU A 105 3.67 -0.41 -16.81
CA GLU A 105 4.19 -1.66 -17.35
C GLU A 105 5.58 -1.98 -16.76
N ALA A 106 6.45 -0.98 -16.65
CA ALA A 106 7.77 -1.12 -16.03
C ALA A 106 7.66 -1.50 -14.55
N ILE A 107 6.70 -0.93 -13.81
CA ILE A 107 6.42 -1.31 -12.42
C ILE A 107 5.94 -2.77 -12.36
N VAL A 108 4.97 -3.15 -13.20
CA VAL A 108 4.41 -4.50 -13.23
C VAL A 108 5.48 -5.55 -13.54
N THR A 109 6.31 -5.31 -14.53
CA THR A 109 7.34 -6.26 -14.95
C THR A 109 8.52 -6.32 -13.97
N SER A 110 8.86 -5.20 -13.29
CA SER A 110 9.97 -5.15 -12.34
C SER A 110 9.61 -5.61 -10.93
N LYS A 111 8.35 -5.43 -10.50
CA LYS A 111 7.88 -5.75 -9.14
C LYS A 111 7.01 -6.99 -9.08
N GLY A 112 6.30 -7.34 -10.16
CA GLY A 112 5.51 -8.56 -10.25
C GLY A 112 6.40 -9.79 -10.28
N LYS A 113 5.96 -10.84 -9.59
CA LYS A 113 6.67 -12.13 -9.62
C LYS A 113 6.46 -12.79 -10.98
N ARG A 114 7.55 -13.09 -11.67
CA ARG A 114 7.53 -13.79 -12.95
C ARG A 114 8.04 -15.21 -12.77
N PHE A 115 7.25 -16.21 -13.17
CA PHE A 115 7.63 -17.61 -13.12
C PHE A 115 7.30 -18.40 -14.41
N ILE A 116 6.47 -17.81 -15.29
CA ILE A 116 6.26 -18.29 -16.66
C ILE A 116 6.36 -17.13 -17.65
N ASN A 117 6.29 -17.42 -18.93
CA ASN A 117 6.34 -16.37 -19.95
C ASN A 117 5.03 -15.57 -19.99
N VAL A 118 5.16 -14.24 -19.93
CA VAL A 118 4.06 -13.29 -20.12
C VAL A 118 4.37 -12.46 -21.36
N PRO A 119 3.64 -12.67 -22.48
CA PRO A 119 3.79 -11.86 -23.68
C PRO A 119 3.56 -10.36 -23.39
N GLN A 120 4.27 -9.50 -24.12
CA GLN A 120 4.13 -8.04 -23.94
C GLN A 120 2.70 -7.57 -24.21
N GLU A 121 2.01 -8.17 -25.18
CA GLU A 121 0.61 -7.86 -25.50
C GLU A 121 -0.32 -8.08 -24.31
N ILE A 122 -0.08 -9.13 -23.49
CA ILE A 122 -0.85 -9.40 -22.27
C ILE A 122 -0.54 -8.34 -21.21
N THR A 123 0.73 -7.97 -21.06
CA THR A 123 1.13 -6.89 -20.12
C THR A 123 0.50 -5.56 -20.51
N ASN A 124 0.50 -5.23 -21.79
CA ASN A 124 -0.15 -4.02 -22.33
C ASN A 124 -1.66 -4.04 -22.07
N ALA A 125 -2.33 -5.15 -22.37
CA ALA A 125 -3.77 -5.29 -22.20
C ALA A 125 -4.19 -5.16 -20.74
N LEU A 126 -3.49 -5.81 -19.80
CA LEU A 126 -3.83 -5.72 -18.38
C LEU A 126 -3.62 -4.32 -17.80
N VAL A 127 -2.55 -3.62 -18.20
CA VAL A 127 -2.28 -2.25 -17.76
C VAL A 127 -3.32 -1.30 -18.37
N ASN A 128 -3.60 -1.40 -19.66
CA ASN A 128 -4.63 -0.60 -20.32
C ASN A 128 -5.99 -0.79 -19.65
N PHE A 129 -6.37 -2.02 -19.34
CA PHE A 129 -7.62 -2.29 -18.65
C PHE A 129 -7.70 -1.60 -17.29
N VAL A 130 -6.68 -1.72 -16.45
CA VAL A 130 -6.67 -1.08 -15.13
C VAL A 130 -6.68 0.44 -15.25
N ARG A 131 -5.98 1.01 -16.23
CA ARG A 131 -5.98 2.46 -16.51
C ARG A 131 -7.33 2.95 -16.99
N ALA A 132 -7.98 2.23 -17.91
CA ALA A 132 -9.33 2.54 -18.38
C ALA A 132 -10.37 2.56 -17.25
N LEU A 133 -10.22 1.67 -16.26
CA LEU A 133 -11.07 1.69 -15.07
C LEU A 133 -10.85 2.92 -14.17
N ARG A 134 -9.68 3.55 -14.19
CA ARG A 134 -9.44 4.79 -13.44
C ARG A 134 -10.14 5.99 -14.06
N GLU A 135 -10.39 5.95 -15.34
CA GLU A 135 -11.09 6.99 -16.11
C GLU A 135 -12.60 6.73 -16.21
N ASP A 136 -13.07 5.60 -15.66
CA ASP A 136 -14.47 5.20 -15.73
C ASP A 136 -15.31 6.01 -14.74
N ASP A 137 -16.23 6.82 -15.28
CA ASP A 137 -17.11 7.72 -14.53
C ASP A 137 -18.15 7.00 -13.64
N LYS A 138 -18.36 5.70 -13.83
CA LYS A 138 -19.27 4.87 -13.01
C LYS A 138 -18.60 4.35 -11.75
N LEU A 139 -17.28 4.49 -11.62
CA LEU A 139 -16.55 4.10 -10.44
C LEU A 139 -16.42 5.27 -9.45
N GLU A 140 -16.77 5.02 -8.21
CA GLU A 140 -16.48 5.90 -7.06
C GLU A 140 -15.07 5.67 -6.55
N LYS A 141 -14.62 4.40 -6.54
CA LYS A 141 -13.27 4.00 -6.17
C LYS A 141 -12.65 3.21 -7.31
N SER A 142 -11.52 3.67 -7.78
CA SER A 142 -10.76 3.09 -8.87
C SER A 142 -9.63 2.17 -8.38
N PRO A 143 -9.18 1.21 -9.20
CA PRO A 143 -8.12 0.28 -8.81
C PRO A 143 -6.74 0.95 -8.84
N SER A 144 -5.88 0.58 -7.88
CA SER A 144 -4.48 1.00 -7.84
C SER A 144 -3.58 0.09 -8.71
N VAL A 145 -2.30 0.43 -8.80
CA VAL A 145 -1.27 -0.40 -9.47
C VAL A 145 -1.17 -1.82 -8.89
N ARG A 146 -1.61 -2.01 -7.63
CA ARG A 146 -1.72 -3.35 -7.04
C ARG A 146 -2.70 -4.26 -7.81
N ALA A 147 -3.65 -3.68 -8.51
CA ALA A 147 -4.55 -4.43 -9.39
C ALA A 147 -3.82 -4.94 -10.63
N SER A 148 -2.99 -4.11 -11.27
CA SER A 148 -2.16 -4.51 -12.41
C SER A 148 -1.17 -5.63 -12.03
N LEU A 149 -0.51 -5.47 -10.87
CA LEU A 149 0.36 -6.53 -10.31
C LEU A 149 -0.40 -7.82 -10.03
N GLY A 150 -1.59 -7.71 -9.41
CA GLY A 150 -2.43 -8.87 -9.12
C GLY A 150 -2.90 -9.61 -10.37
N LEU A 151 -3.28 -8.88 -11.43
CA LEU A 151 -3.64 -9.47 -12.72
C LEU A 151 -2.44 -10.19 -13.35
N TYR A 152 -1.27 -9.55 -13.35
CA TYR A 152 -0.03 -10.12 -13.88
C TYR A 152 0.35 -11.44 -13.19
N GLU A 153 0.27 -11.51 -11.87
CA GLU A 153 0.60 -12.71 -11.10
C GLU A 153 -0.50 -13.78 -11.20
N ARG A 154 -1.78 -13.37 -11.18
CA ARG A 154 -2.90 -14.32 -11.22
C ARG A 154 -3.06 -14.97 -12.59
N ALA A 155 -2.87 -14.22 -13.69
CA ALA A 155 -2.89 -14.77 -15.03
C ALA A 155 -1.82 -15.85 -15.24
N GLN A 156 -0.61 -15.64 -14.70
CA GLN A 156 0.44 -16.65 -14.69
C GLN A 156 0.02 -17.91 -13.93
N SER A 157 -0.61 -17.75 -12.78
CA SER A 157 -1.11 -18.89 -12.00
C SER A 157 -2.16 -19.68 -12.77
N ASN A 158 -3.09 -19.02 -13.49
CA ASN A 158 -4.10 -19.67 -14.31
C ASN A 158 -3.48 -20.48 -15.46
N ALA A 159 -2.51 -19.91 -16.17
CA ALA A 159 -1.79 -20.60 -17.23
C ALA A 159 -1.02 -21.82 -16.71
N TYR A 160 -0.30 -21.65 -15.60
CA TYR A 160 0.47 -22.73 -14.98
C TYR A 160 -0.41 -23.90 -14.52
N LEU A 161 -1.54 -23.61 -13.86
CA LEU A 161 -2.51 -24.64 -13.44
C LEU A 161 -3.14 -25.36 -14.62
N ALA A 162 -3.20 -24.72 -15.79
CA ALA A 162 -3.65 -25.33 -17.05
C ALA A 162 -2.51 -26.06 -17.80
N GLY A 163 -1.34 -26.24 -17.18
CA GLY A 163 -0.19 -26.96 -17.75
C GLY A 163 0.54 -26.18 -18.84
N ARG A 164 0.42 -24.86 -18.89
CA ARG A 164 1.07 -24.01 -19.91
C ARG A 164 2.20 -23.18 -19.30
N ASP A 165 3.20 -22.88 -20.09
CA ASP A 165 4.37 -22.06 -19.77
C ASP A 165 4.26 -20.61 -20.25
N THR A 166 3.14 -20.28 -20.91
CA THR A 166 2.87 -18.96 -21.49
C THR A 166 1.45 -18.53 -21.20
N VAL A 167 1.30 -17.28 -20.76
CA VAL A 167 0.01 -16.64 -20.45
C VAL A 167 -0.72 -16.28 -21.74
N THR A 168 -2.04 -16.46 -21.73
CA THR A 168 -2.95 -16.12 -22.83
C THR A 168 -4.06 -15.17 -22.36
N PHE A 169 -4.79 -14.54 -23.28
CA PHE A 169 -5.95 -13.68 -22.95
C PHE A 169 -7.01 -14.34 -22.08
N PRO A 170 -7.39 -15.61 -22.31
CA PRO A 170 -8.30 -16.32 -21.40
C PRO A 170 -7.80 -16.41 -19.95
N ASP A 171 -6.49 -16.54 -19.72
CA ASP A 171 -5.93 -16.55 -18.36
C ASP A 171 -6.08 -15.22 -17.67
N LEU A 172 -5.87 -14.14 -18.43
CA LEU A 172 -6.09 -12.78 -17.94
C LEU A 172 -7.58 -12.58 -17.65
N GLY A 173 -8.49 -12.94 -18.56
CA GLY A 173 -9.93 -12.82 -18.36
C GLY A 173 -10.44 -13.54 -17.11
N ASN A 174 -9.94 -14.76 -16.87
CA ASN A 174 -10.28 -15.54 -15.68
C ASN A 174 -9.73 -14.93 -14.38
N ALA A 175 -8.74 -14.02 -14.46
CA ALA A 175 -8.20 -13.33 -13.31
C ALA A 175 -8.98 -12.04 -12.94
N VAL A 176 -9.66 -11.44 -13.93
CA VAL A 176 -10.24 -10.10 -13.83
C VAL A 176 -11.20 -9.96 -12.65
N GLU A 177 -12.19 -10.83 -12.55
CA GLU A 177 -13.20 -10.77 -11.50
C GLU A 177 -12.56 -10.86 -10.11
N SER A 178 -11.78 -11.90 -9.85
CA SER A 178 -11.20 -12.19 -8.55
C SER A 178 -10.17 -11.15 -8.08
N VAL A 179 -9.51 -10.49 -9.04
CA VAL A 179 -8.47 -9.49 -8.73
C VAL A 179 -9.05 -8.08 -8.64
N ILE A 180 -10.04 -7.72 -9.46
CA ILE A 180 -10.48 -6.33 -9.60
C ILE A 180 -11.73 -6.03 -8.78
N ALA A 181 -12.74 -6.93 -8.72
CA ALA A 181 -14.05 -6.61 -8.20
C ALA A 181 -14.03 -6.01 -6.77
N HIS A 182 -13.23 -6.57 -5.87
CA HIS A 182 -13.08 -6.08 -4.50
C HIS A 182 -12.21 -4.82 -4.35
N ARG A 183 -11.55 -4.38 -5.43
CA ARG A 183 -10.68 -3.18 -5.45
C ARG A 183 -11.37 -1.95 -6.00
N VAL A 184 -12.57 -2.11 -6.53
CA VAL A 184 -13.39 -1.03 -7.08
C VAL A 184 -14.65 -0.83 -6.26
N ARG A 185 -15.25 0.36 -6.37
CA ARG A 185 -16.60 0.64 -5.87
C ARG A 185 -17.36 1.34 -6.97
N LEU A 186 -18.54 0.83 -7.29
CA LEU A 186 -19.46 1.49 -8.21
C LEU A 186 -20.13 2.67 -7.50
N LYS A 187 -20.41 3.74 -8.25
CA LYS A 187 -21.31 4.81 -7.77
C LYS A 187 -22.71 4.27 -7.49
N PRO A 188 -23.48 4.86 -6.57
CA PRO A 188 -24.81 4.39 -6.22
C PRO A 188 -25.71 4.16 -7.44
N SER A 189 -25.68 5.05 -8.42
CA SER A 189 -26.46 4.93 -9.65
C SER A 189 -26.16 3.66 -10.46
N ALA A 190 -24.91 3.19 -10.45
CA ALA A 190 -24.49 1.98 -11.15
C ALA A 190 -24.75 0.71 -10.31
N GLN A 191 -24.66 0.79 -8.98
CA GLN A 191 -24.92 -0.34 -8.06
C GLN A 191 -26.36 -0.87 -8.15
N PHE A 192 -27.32 -0.01 -8.48
CA PHE A 192 -28.73 -0.44 -8.67
C PHE A 192 -28.91 -1.32 -9.91
N VAL A 193 -27.97 -1.29 -10.87
CA VAL A 193 -28.12 -1.94 -12.18
C VAL A 193 -27.27 -3.20 -12.30
N THR A 194 -26.15 -3.25 -11.58
CA THR A 194 -25.17 -4.34 -11.76
C THR A 194 -24.30 -4.51 -10.52
N SER A 195 -23.81 -5.74 -10.30
CA SER A 195 -22.77 -6.01 -9.32
C SER A 195 -21.40 -5.52 -9.80
N PRO A 196 -20.43 -5.27 -8.90
CA PRO A 196 -19.05 -4.97 -9.29
C PRO A 196 -18.44 -6.07 -10.17
N GLU A 197 -18.70 -7.34 -9.87
CA GLU A 197 -18.19 -8.51 -10.58
C GLU A 197 -18.66 -8.50 -12.04
N ASP A 198 -19.99 -8.40 -12.25
CA ASP A 198 -20.59 -8.37 -13.58
C ASP A 198 -20.18 -7.14 -14.38
N TYR A 199 -20.05 -5.99 -13.67
CA TYR A 199 -19.63 -4.76 -14.29
C TYR A 199 -18.21 -4.87 -14.86
N ILE A 200 -17.28 -5.32 -14.04
CA ILE A 200 -15.86 -5.45 -14.41
C ILE A 200 -15.67 -6.45 -15.53
N LYS A 201 -16.38 -7.58 -15.48
CA LYS A 201 -16.33 -8.59 -16.55
C LYS A 201 -16.78 -8.01 -17.89
N ARG A 202 -17.95 -7.35 -17.93
CA ARG A 202 -18.44 -6.70 -19.15
C ARG A 202 -17.49 -5.58 -19.66
N ARG A 203 -16.84 -4.86 -18.77
CA ARG A 203 -15.85 -3.84 -19.18
C ARG A 203 -14.61 -4.47 -19.79
N TYR A 204 -14.18 -5.60 -19.26
CA TYR A 204 -13.06 -6.35 -19.82
C TYR A 204 -13.40 -6.94 -21.20
N ASP A 205 -14.56 -7.61 -21.34
CA ASP A 205 -15.00 -8.18 -22.60
C ASP A 205 -15.09 -7.11 -23.71
N LYS A 206 -15.64 -5.95 -23.37
CA LYS A 206 -15.73 -4.81 -24.30
C LYS A 206 -14.35 -4.30 -24.75
N LEU A 207 -13.37 -4.25 -23.86
CA LEU A 207 -12.01 -3.78 -24.19
C LEU A 207 -11.28 -4.75 -25.15
N LEU A 208 -11.64 -6.04 -25.15
CA LEU A 208 -11.07 -7.02 -26.07
C LEU A 208 -11.68 -6.96 -27.48
N GLU A 209 -12.85 -6.32 -27.63
CA GLU A 209 -13.54 -6.13 -28.91
C GLU A 209 -13.09 -4.85 -29.64
N GLU A 210 -12.50 -3.89 -28.91
CA GLU A 210 -11.92 -2.62 -29.43
C GLU A 210 -10.47 -2.81 -29.89
#